data_e183c1fe1badbf4c6880968469a334aa
#
_entry.id   e183c1fe1badbf4c6880968469a334aa
#
_cell.length_a   1.000
_cell.length_b   1.000
_cell.length_c   1.000
_cell.angle_alpha   90.00
_cell.angle_beta   90.00
_cell.angle_gamma   90.00
#
_symmetry.space_group_name_H-M   'P 1'
#
loop_
_entity.id
_entity.type
_entity.pdbx_description
1 polymer ?
#
loop_
_entity_poly.entity_id
_entity_poly.type
_entity_poly.pdbx_seq_one_letter_code
_entity_poly.pdbx_strand_id
1 'polypeptide(L)'
;VNAESGFEIKPVYRPGDVSPDASIGEPGEFPYTRGVYPTMYTKRPWTMRQYAGFGTAAESNARYHQLLAAGTMGLSVAFDLPTQMGYDSDEPIAHGEVGKVGVAIDSIDDMRRLFHEIPLDKVSTSMTINAPGSVLLLLYQLVAEEQGVPGTALQGTIQNDILKEYIARGTYIFPPKPSLRLVADTFAYCRKEIPKWNTISISGYHMAEAGASPAQEIAFTLANGMEYVRAALAAGLAVDDFAPRLSFFFVARTTLLEEIAKFRAARRMWARVMRDEFGAQDPKSLMLRFHTQTAGVQLTAQQPEVNLVRVAIQALGAVAGGTQSLHTNAYDEAIALPTEKSARLALRTQQVLAFESGLTGTVDPFAGSYAIEALTDEVEKEATALIERVFSYGSAVDAIEQGFQKQEIETSAYRIANEIDSGERVVVGVNRFAAETEERYEPLRVDPAIEAAQVARLAALRADRDSVAVETALADLAKAAGGNENVLPLMKEALRLRATVGEVCHTLRGVWGVYHPVERF
;
A
#
# COMPACT_ATOMS: atom_id res chain seq x y z
N VAL A 1 27.55 15.55 2.69
CA VAL A 1 26.43 15.11 1.83
C VAL A 1 25.18 15.14 2.68
N ASN A 2 24.11 15.70 2.16
CA ASN A 2 22.83 15.73 2.88
C ASN A 2 22.01 14.46 2.58
N ALA A 3 21.36 13.95 3.61
CA ALA A 3 20.32 12.93 3.50
C ALA A 3 19.10 13.51 2.78
N GLU A 4 18.24 12.66 2.22
CA GLU A 4 16.98 13.10 1.61
C GLU A 4 16.03 13.76 2.62
N SER A 5 16.11 13.37 3.89
CA SER A 5 15.39 14.00 5.00
C SER A 5 15.98 15.32 5.49
N GLY A 6 17.05 15.82 4.87
CA GLY A 6 17.59 17.17 5.07
C GLY A 6 18.72 17.29 6.10
N PHE A 7 19.03 16.27 6.90
CA PHE A 7 20.14 16.30 7.83
C PHE A 7 21.49 15.96 7.16
N GLU A 8 22.61 16.35 7.78
CA GLU A 8 23.94 16.09 7.23
C GLU A 8 24.41 14.66 7.51
N ILE A 9 24.83 13.93 6.46
CA ILE A 9 25.54 12.66 6.61
C ILE A 9 27.01 12.95 6.83
N LYS A 10 27.55 12.52 7.99
CA LYS A 10 28.95 12.70 8.35
C LYS A 10 29.87 11.82 7.50
N PRO A 11 31.05 12.30 7.11
CA PRO A 11 32.05 11.46 6.44
C PRO A 11 32.55 10.29 7.29
N VAL A 12 32.52 10.42 8.60
CA VAL A 12 32.94 9.40 9.58
C VAL A 12 32.03 9.48 10.80
N TYR A 13 31.42 8.36 11.15
CA TYR A 13 30.65 8.20 12.40
C TYR A 13 31.54 7.51 13.46
N ARG A 14 31.38 7.93 14.71
CA ARG A 14 32.16 7.47 15.87
C ARG A 14 31.22 7.04 17.00
N PRO A 15 31.70 6.35 18.04
CA PRO A 15 30.89 5.96 19.20
C PRO A 15 30.10 7.11 19.82
N GLY A 16 30.66 8.33 19.85
CA GLY A 16 30.01 9.52 20.41
C GLY A 16 28.89 10.11 19.51
N ASP A 17 28.70 9.60 18.31
CA ASP A 17 27.63 10.01 17.41
C ASP A 17 26.33 9.19 17.62
N VAL A 18 26.44 8.12 18.41
CA VAL A 18 25.29 7.27 18.79
C VAL A 18 24.84 7.69 20.18
N SER A 19 23.53 7.80 20.41
CA SER A 19 22.99 8.14 21.73
C SER A 19 23.50 7.16 22.79
N PRO A 20 24.01 7.65 23.95
CA PRO A 20 24.47 6.79 25.05
C PRO A 20 23.35 5.85 25.57
N ASP A 21 22.09 6.28 25.45
CA ASP A 21 20.92 5.53 25.90
C ASP A 21 20.33 4.63 24.80
N ALA A 22 20.95 4.62 23.62
CA ALA A 22 20.51 3.80 22.51
C ALA A 22 20.85 2.33 22.77
N SER A 23 20.03 1.65 23.56
CA SER A 23 20.01 0.20 23.54
C SER A 23 19.58 -0.25 22.15
N ILE A 24 20.46 -0.92 21.43
CA ILE A 24 20.14 -1.53 20.13
C ILE A 24 19.02 -2.58 20.31
N GLY A 25 18.94 -3.20 21.50
CA GLY A 25 17.93 -4.20 21.85
C GLY A 25 18.16 -5.54 21.15
N GLU A 26 17.20 -6.43 21.33
CA GLU A 26 17.18 -7.73 20.70
C GLU A 26 16.09 -7.81 19.60
N PRO A 27 16.32 -8.59 18.54
CA PRO A 27 15.28 -8.83 17.54
C PRO A 27 14.03 -9.47 18.15
N GLY A 28 12.84 -8.99 17.76
CA GLY A 28 11.57 -9.50 18.28
C GLY A 28 11.17 -9.01 19.65
N GLU A 29 11.96 -8.12 20.26
CA GLU A 29 11.66 -7.49 21.54
C GLU A 29 11.36 -5.99 21.37
N PHE A 30 10.49 -5.47 22.25
CA PHE A 30 10.18 -4.04 22.28
C PHE A 30 11.47 -3.20 22.40
N PRO A 31 11.64 -2.13 21.62
CA PRO A 31 10.69 -1.50 20.67
C PRO A 31 10.83 -1.99 19.22
N TYR A 32 11.29 -3.19 18.98
CA TYR A 32 11.38 -3.86 17.68
C TYR A 32 12.31 -3.17 16.66
N THR A 33 13.27 -2.41 17.10
CA THR A 33 14.22 -1.69 16.22
C THR A 33 14.90 -2.63 15.25
N ARG A 34 15.29 -3.84 15.70
CA ARG A 34 16.03 -4.85 14.92
C ARG A 34 15.14 -5.84 14.15
N GLY A 35 13.82 -5.69 14.23
CA GLY A 35 12.85 -6.55 13.56
C GLY A 35 11.74 -7.00 14.50
N VAL A 36 10.59 -7.37 13.91
CA VAL A 36 9.38 -7.76 14.65
C VAL A 36 9.42 -9.19 15.17
N TYR A 37 10.30 -10.04 14.64
CA TYR A 37 10.45 -11.43 15.08
C TYR A 37 11.89 -11.74 15.48
N PRO A 38 12.10 -12.64 16.48
CA PRO A 38 13.45 -13.00 16.93
C PRO A 38 14.31 -13.61 15.82
N THR A 39 13.69 -14.36 14.92
CA THR A 39 14.40 -15.12 13.88
C THR A 39 14.34 -14.46 12.50
N MET A 40 13.44 -13.52 12.28
CA MET A 40 13.24 -12.86 10.99
C MET A 40 13.43 -13.83 9.81
N TYR A 41 14.34 -13.52 8.87
CA TYR A 41 14.55 -14.33 7.66
C TYR A 41 15.36 -15.60 7.88
N THR A 42 16.03 -15.76 9.03
CA THR A 42 16.79 -17.00 9.31
C THR A 42 15.88 -18.23 9.40
N LYS A 43 14.59 -18.02 9.72
CA LYS A 43 13.56 -19.07 9.72
C LYS A 43 12.77 -19.12 8.42
N ARG A 44 12.39 -17.95 7.90
CA ARG A 44 11.57 -17.82 6.71
C ARG A 44 11.84 -16.47 6.03
N PRO A 45 12.15 -16.44 4.72
CA PRO A 45 12.31 -15.19 4.00
C PRO A 45 10.99 -14.41 3.96
N TRP A 46 11.06 -13.14 3.56
CA TRP A 46 9.90 -12.30 3.31
C TRP A 46 8.99 -12.93 2.24
N THR A 47 7.73 -12.54 2.23
CA THR A 47 6.81 -12.96 1.17
C THR A 47 7.15 -12.21 -0.13
N MET A 48 7.57 -12.96 -1.13
CA MET A 48 7.84 -12.42 -2.46
C MET A 48 6.52 -12.21 -3.19
N ARG A 49 6.24 -10.97 -3.59
CA ARG A 49 5.04 -10.57 -4.31
C ARG A 49 5.41 -9.88 -5.61
N GLN A 50 4.56 -10.02 -6.61
CA GLN A 50 4.58 -9.20 -7.81
C GLN A 50 3.20 -8.57 -7.98
N TYR A 51 3.17 -7.25 -8.05
CA TYR A 51 1.96 -6.48 -8.29
C TYR A 51 1.53 -6.70 -9.73
N ALA A 52 0.34 -7.22 -9.94
CA ALA A 52 -0.15 -7.58 -11.25
C ALA A 52 -1.65 -7.35 -11.36
N GLY A 53 -2.08 -6.97 -12.53
CA GLY A 53 -3.45 -6.77 -12.93
C GLY A 53 -3.48 -5.83 -14.14
N PHE A 54 -4.10 -6.26 -15.20
CA PHE A 54 -4.35 -5.45 -16.39
C PHE A 54 -5.42 -6.15 -17.24
N GLY A 55 -6.09 -5.39 -18.08
CA GLY A 55 -7.06 -5.94 -19.00
C GLY A 55 -8.26 -6.56 -18.31
N THR A 56 -8.59 -7.78 -18.71
CA THR A 56 -9.74 -8.52 -18.19
C THR A 56 -9.40 -9.34 -16.94
N ALA A 57 -10.44 -9.72 -16.17
CA ALA A 57 -10.28 -10.63 -15.03
C ALA A 57 -9.71 -12.00 -15.45
N ALA A 58 -10.06 -12.49 -16.65
CA ALA A 58 -9.56 -13.76 -17.18
C ALA A 58 -8.06 -13.69 -17.53
N GLU A 59 -7.61 -12.59 -18.14
CA GLU A 59 -6.18 -12.37 -18.44
C GLU A 59 -5.36 -12.23 -17.17
N SER A 60 -5.87 -11.49 -16.18
CA SER A 60 -5.23 -11.36 -14.86
C SER A 60 -5.18 -12.71 -14.13
N ASN A 61 -6.23 -13.51 -14.21
CA ASN A 61 -6.25 -14.88 -13.66
C ASN A 61 -5.14 -15.75 -14.27
N ALA A 62 -5.04 -15.78 -15.61
CA ALA A 62 -3.97 -16.52 -16.29
C ALA A 62 -2.57 -16.05 -15.82
N ARG A 63 -2.39 -14.75 -15.63
CA ARG A 63 -1.15 -14.18 -15.12
C ARG A 63 -0.86 -14.62 -13.68
N TYR A 64 -1.87 -14.70 -12.82
CA TYR A 64 -1.70 -15.18 -11.44
C TYR A 64 -1.27 -16.63 -11.40
N HIS A 65 -1.84 -17.50 -12.23
CA HIS A 65 -1.38 -18.89 -12.36
C HIS A 65 0.09 -18.98 -12.78
N GLN A 66 0.52 -18.17 -13.76
CA GLN A 66 1.92 -18.10 -14.17
C GLN A 66 2.85 -17.64 -13.04
N LEU A 67 2.46 -16.59 -12.30
CA LEU A 67 3.26 -16.08 -11.18
C LEU A 67 3.38 -17.10 -10.04
N LEU A 68 2.30 -17.77 -9.69
CA LEU A 68 2.32 -18.83 -8.67
C LEU A 68 3.21 -19.99 -9.09
N ALA A 69 3.13 -20.41 -10.36
CA ALA A 69 4.02 -21.45 -10.92
C ALA A 69 5.50 -21.00 -10.96
N ALA A 70 5.77 -19.70 -11.11
CA ALA A 70 7.12 -19.13 -11.10
C ALA A 70 7.71 -18.93 -9.70
N GLY A 71 6.96 -19.24 -8.62
CA GLY A 71 7.44 -19.18 -7.24
C GLY A 71 7.02 -17.92 -6.47
N THR A 72 6.06 -17.16 -6.97
CA THR A 72 5.42 -16.09 -6.18
C THR A 72 4.68 -16.70 -4.99
N MET A 73 4.88 -16.12 -3.80
CA MET A 73 4.38 -16.69 -2.54
C MET A 73 2.99 -16.16 -2.16
N GLY A 74 2.50 -15.14 -2.85
CA GLY A 74 1.20 -14.54 -2.63
C GLY A 74 0.84 -13.61 -3.79
N LEU A 75 -0.45 -13.35 -3.96
CA LEU A 75 -0.96 -12.50 -5.02
C LEU A 75 -1.07 -11.03 -4.56
N SER A 76 -0.84 -10.11 -5.49
CA SER A 76 -1.12 -8.69 -5.33
C SER A 76 -1.94 -8.20 -6.51
N VAL A 77 -3.16 -7.73 -6.25
CA VAL A 77 -4.13 -7.32 -7.26
C VAL A 77 -4.04 -5.83 -7.50
N ALA A 78 -3.84 -5.45 -8.77
CA ALA A 78 -4.01 -4.09 -9.26
C ALA A 78 -5.39 -3.94 -9.88
N PHE A 79 -6.15 -2.93 -9.47
CA PHE A 79 -7.46 -2.58 -10.03
C PHE A 79 -7.35 -1.37 -10.94
N ASP A 80 -8.21 -1.31 -11.95
CA ASP A 80 -8.29 -0.15 -12.82
C ASP A 80 -8.86 1.09 -12.10
N LEU A 81 -8.72 2.25 -12.73
CA LEU A 81 -9.13 3.51 -12.11
C LEU A 81 -10.64 3.59 -11.84
N PRO A 82 -11.55 3.15 -12.74
CA PRO A 82 -12.98 3.11 -12.44
C PRO A 82 -13.30 2.30 -11.19
N THR A 83 -12.75 1.09 -11.06
CA THR A 83 -12.92 0.25 -9.87
C THR A 83 -12.42 0.96 -8.61
N GLN A 84 -11.24 1.61 -8.67
CA GLN A 84 -10.67 2.34 -7.53
C GLN A 84 -11.54 3.54 -7.11
N MET A 85 -12.22 4.16 -8.04
CA MET A 85 -13.10 5.30 -7.80
C MET A 85 -14.56 4.89 -7.51
N GLY A 86 -14.87 3.60 -7.50
CA GLY A 86 -16.22 3.08 -7.26
C GLY A 86 -17.21 3.46 -8.35
N TYR A 87 -16.77 3.33 -9.62
CA TYR A 87 -17.60 3.47 -10.81
C TYR A 87 -17.65 2.16 -11.58
N ASP A 88 -18.78 1.89 -12.19
CA ASP A 88 -18.92 0.76 -13.11
C ASP A 88 -18.31 1.09 -14.48
N SER A 89 -17.87 0.06 -15.20
CA SER A 89 -17.17 0.20 -16.48
C SER A 89 -17.99 0.84 -17.60
N ASP A 90 -19.32 0.87 -17.48
CA ASP A 90 -20.23 1.49 -18.46
C ASP A 90 -20.58 2.94 -18.14
N GLU A 91 -20.05 3.51 -17.07
CA GLU A 91 -20.28 4.92 -16.74
C GLU A 91 -19.42 5.84 -17.62
N PRO A 92 -19.94 7.03 -18.00
CA PRO A 92 -19.22 7.94 -18.90
C PRO A 92 -17.81 8.33 -18.41
N ILE A 93 -17.62 8.42 -17.09
CA ILE A 93 -16.34 8.77 -16.49
C ILE A 93 -15.29 7.65 -16.61
N ALA A 94 -15.74 6.40 -16.80
CA ALA A 94 -14.88 5.23 -16.94
C ALA A 94 -14.28 5.08 -18.34
N HIS A 95 -14.81 5.79 -19.33
CA HIS A 95 -14.42 5.65 -20.74
C HIS A 95 -12.93 5.89 -20.96
N GLY A 96 -12.27 4.93 -21.60
CA GLY A 96 -10.85 4.95 -21.91
C GLY A 96 -9.92 4.56 -20.75
N GLU A 97 -10.46 4.27 -19.55
CA GLU A 97 -9.69 3.85 -18.36
C GLU A 97 -9.94 2.40 -17.94
N VAL A 98 -10.96 1.73 -18.53
CA VAL A 98 -11.32 0.35 -18.20
C VAL A 98 -10.19 -0.62 -18.54
N GLY A 99 -9.68 -1.35 -17.55
CA GLY A 99 -8.61 -2.34 -17.73
C GLY A 99 -7.22 -1.77 -18.00
N LYS A 100 -7.01 -0.45 -17.92
CA LYS A 100 -5.78 0.22 -18.40
C LYS A 100 -4.60 0.08 -17.45
N VAL A 101 -4.79 0.32 -16.16
CA VAL A 101 -3.73 0.27 -15.13
C VAL A 101 -3.93 -0.83 -14.12
N GLY A 102 -4.93 -1.64 -14.32
CA GLY A 102 -5.32 -2.75 -13.46
C GLY A 102 -6.54 -3.45 -14.02
N VAL A 103 -7.03 -4.45 -13.30
CA VAL A 103 -8.20 -5.24 -13.71
C VAL A 103 -9.50 -4.51 -13.37
N ALA A 104 -10.46 -4.52 -14.30
CA ALA A 104 -11.81 -4.04 -14.08
C ALA A 104 -12.63 -5.08 -13.30
N ILE A 105 -13.23 -4.66 -12.19
CA ILE A 105 -14.13 -5.47 -11.36
C ILE A 105 -15.40 -4.68 -11.11
N ASP A 106 -16.47 -5.03 -11.81
CA ASP A 106 -17.78 -4.41 -11.63
C ASP A 106 -18.67 -5.20 -10.66
N SER A 107 -18.47 -6.51 -10.55
CA SER A 107 -19.38 -7.37 -9.79
C SER A 107 -18.71 -8.67 -9.31
N ILE A 108 -19.49 -9.49 -8.59
CA ILE A 108 -19.07 -10.82 -8.17
C ILE A 108 -18.68 -11.72 -9.35
N ASP A 109 -19.28 -11.54 -10.53
CA ASP A 109 -18.97 -12.34 -11.70
C ASP A 109 -17.52 -12.09 -12.19
N ASP A 110 -17.04 -10.85 -12.12
CA ASP A 110 -15.65 -10.53 -12.45
C ASP A 110 -14.69 -11.08 -11.38
N MET A 111 -15.07 -10.99 -10.10
CA MET A 111 -14.26 -11.52 -9.01
C MET A 111 -14.15 -13.06 -9.10
N ARG A 112 -15.22 -13.77 -9.49
CA ARG A 112 -15.20 -15.21 -9.77
C ARG A 112 -14.21 -15.56 -10.86
N ARG A 113 -14.18 -14.79 -11.96
CA ARG A 113 -13.23 -14.97 -13.06
C ARG A 113 -11.79 -14.71 -12.63
N LEU A 114 -11.58 -13.66 -11.85
CA LEU A 114 -10.26 -13.27 -11.38
C LEU A 114 -9.60 -14.37 -10.53
N PHE A 115 -10.39 -15.03 -9.67
CA PHE A 115 -9.88 -16.07 -8.76
C PHE A 115 -10.29 -17.50 -9.17
N HIS A 116 -10.65 -17.70 -10.45
CA HIS A 116 -10.99 -19.01 -10.98
C HIS A 116 -9.83 -20.01 -10.78
N GLU A 117 -10.13 -21.16 -10.15
CA GLU A 117 -9.19 -22.22 -9.83
C GLU A 117 -7.99 -21.81 -8.95
N ILE A 118 -8.07 -20.67 -8.27
CA ILE A 118 -7.06 -20.26 -7.28
C ILE A 118 -7.58 -20.62 -5.88
N PRO A 119 -6.87 -21.49 -5.12
CA PRO A 119 -7.33 -21.94 -3.80
C PRO A 119 -7.14 -20.82 -2.76
N LEU A 120 -8.22 -20.14 -2.37
CA LEU A 120 -8.18 -18.95 -1.50
C LEU A 120 -7.82 -19.26 -0.05
N ASP A 121 -7.89 -20.51 0.37
CA ASP A 121 -7.41 -21.00 1.68
C ASP A 121 -5.88 -21.17 1.75
N LYS A 122 -5.20 -21.25 0.60
CA LYS A 122 -3.75 -21.50 0.49
C LYS A 122 -2.94 -20.31 0.02
N VAL A 123 -3.58 -19.36 -0.66
CA VAL A 123 -2.92 -18.19 -1.24
C VAL A 123 -3.26 -16.94 -0.44
N SER A 124 -2.23 -16.21 0.01
CA SER A 124 -2.41 -14.89 0.59
C SER A 124 -2.62 -13.86 -0.51
N THR A 125 -3.71 -13.09 -0.44
CA THR A 125 -4.04 -12.08 -1.45
C THR A 125 -3.95 -10.68 -0.88
N SER A 126 -3.21 -9.79 -1.55
CA SER A 126 -3.16 -8.36 -1.24
C SER A 126 -3.91 -7.59 -2.32
N MET A 127 -4.77 -6.68 -1.92
CA MET A 127 -5.57 -5.86 -2.84
C MET A 127 -5.23 -4.37 -2.62
N THR A 128 -4.68 -3.73 -3.66
CA THR A 128 -4.39 -2.30 -3.64
C THR A 128 -5.65 -1.53 -4.00
N ILE A 129 -6.50 -1.34 -3.01
CA ILE A 129 -7.79 -0.68 -3.13
C ILE A 129 -8.11 0.08 -1.84
N ASN A 130 -8.65 1.29 -1.93
CA ASN A 130 -8.82 2.21 -0.81
C ASN A 130 -10.29 2.58 -0.59
N ALA A 131 -10.81 3.61 -1.23
CA ALA A 131 -12.18 4.08 -0.99
C ALA A 131 -13.24 2.96 -1.09
N PRO A 132 -13.27 2.11 -2.14
CA PRO A 132 -14.15 0.94 -2.20
C PRO A 132 -13.49 -0.35 -1.68
N GLY A 133 -12.44 -0.25 -0.85
CA GLY A 133 -11.68 -1.42 -0.37
C GLY A 133 -12.54 -2.46 0.32
N SER A 134 -13.48 -2.05 1.15
CA SER A 134 -14.43 -2.93 1.82
C SER A 134 -15.35 -3.65 0.83
N VAL A 135 -15.76 -2.99 -0.27
CA VAL A 135 -16.60 -3.60 -1.32
C VAL A 135 -15.85 -4.76 -1.99
N LEU A 136 -14.60 -4.53 -2.38
CA LEU A 136 -13.78 -5.55 -3.03
C LEU A 136 -13.42 -6.71 -2.07
N LEU A 137 -13.21 -6.41 -0.79
CA LEU A 137 -13.02 -7.43 0.25
C LEU A 137 -14.25 -8.34 0.37
N LEU A 138 -15.45 -7.77 0.38
CA LEU A 138 -16.68 -8.53 0.48
C LEU A 138 -16.94 -9.40 -0.76
N LEU A 139 -16.62 -8.90 -1.96
CA LEU A 139 -16.64 -9.71 -3.18
C LEU A 139 -15.67 -10.89 -3.11
N TYR A 140 -14.46 -10.65 -2.61
CA TYR A 140 -13.46 -11.71 -2.39
C TYR A 140 -13.95 -12.76 -1.39
N GLN A 141 -14.55 -12.34 -0.29
CA GLN A 141 -15.14 -13.25 0.71
C GLN A 141 -16.28 -14.08 0.12
N LEU A 142 -17.17 -13.47 -0.67
CA LEU A 142 -18.27 -14.19 -1.32
C LEU A 142 -17.75 -15.27 -2.27
N VAL A 143 -16.73 -14.98 -3.07
CA VAL A 143 -16.09 -15.99 -3.94
C VAL A 143 -15.45 -17.11 -3.13
N ALA A 144 -14.79 -16.79 -2.00
CA ALA A 144 -14.24 -17.80 -1.11
C ALA A 144 -15.33 -18.70 -0.52
N GLU A 145 -16.47 -18.15 -0.10
CA GLU A 145 -17.63 -18.92 0.39
C GLU A 145 -18.16 -19.87 -0.68
N GLU A 146 -18.23 -19.44 -1.95
CA GLU A 146 -18.61 -20.28 -3.08
C GLU A 146 -17.61 -21.42 -3.34
N GLN A 147 -16.34 -21.21 -3.06
CA GLN A 147 -15.30 -22.26 -3.08
C GLN A 147 -15.34 -23.19 -1.86
N GLY A 148 -16.24 -22.96 -0.90
CA GLY A 148 -16.31 -23.70 0.37
C GLY A 148 -15.22 -23.29 1.37
N VAL A 149 -14.58 -22.16 1.18
CA VAL A 149 -13.54 -21.61 2.07
C VAL A 149 -14.19 -20.67 3.09
N PRO A 150 -14.11 -20.99 4.40
CA PRO A 150 -14.67 -20.13 5.43
C PRO A 150 -13.84 -18.84 5.59
N GLY A 151 -14.49 -17.75 5.98
CA GLY A 151 -13.80 -16.46 6.22
C GLY A 151 -12.64 -16.57 7.21
N THR A 152 -12.74 -17.45 8.19
CA THR A 152 -11.67 -17.72 9.18
C THR A 152 -10.39 -18.32 8.61
N ALA A 153 -10.43 -18.89 7.40
CA ALA A 153 -9.26 -19.41 6.69
C ALA A 153 -8.57 -18.36 5.82
N LEU A 154 -9.29 -17.28 5.43
CA LEU A 154 -8.79 -16.27 4.52
C LEU A 154 -7.62 -15.48 5.11
N GLN A 155 -6.57 -15.32 4.32
CA GLN A 155 -5.38 -14.54 4.65
C GLN A 155 -5.09 -13.55 3.52
N GLY A 156 -4.83 -12.32 3.89
CA GLY A 156 -4.54 -11.28 2.90
C GLY A 156 -4.57 -9.89 3.52
N THR A 157 -4.64 -8.91 2.66
CA THR A 157 -4.62 -7.49 3.04
C THR A 157 -5.44 -6.68 2.05
N ILE A 158 -6.27 -5.77 2.52
CA ILE A 158 -6.72 -4.62 1.71
C ILE A 158 -5.94 -3.39 2.12
N GLN A 159 -5.62 -2.51 1.18
CA GLN A 159 -4.88 -1.28 1.50
C GLN A 159 -5.73 -0.37 2.39
N ASN A 160 -6.94 -0.02 1.97
CA ASN A 160 -7.96 0.64 2.81
C ASN A 160 -7.44 1.90 3.55
N ASP A 161 -6.41 2.54 3.01
CA ASP A 161 -5.80 3.75 3.55
C ASP A 161 -6.33 4.97 2.80
N ILE A 162 -7.39 5.56 3.30
CA ILE A 162 -8.04 6.69 2.64
C ILE A 162 -7.31 8.02 2.89
N LEU A 163 -6.65 8.19 4.02
CA LEU A 163 -6.02 9.46 4.37
C LEU A 163 -4.88 9.82 3.40
N LYS A 164 -4.07 8.84 2.96
CA LYS A 164 -3.03 9.10 1.96
C LYS A 164 -3.62 9.48 0.59
N GLU A 165 -4.84 9.09 0.30
CA GLU A 165 -5.50 9.48 -0.95
C GLU A 165 -5.79 10.98 -1.00
N TYR A 166 -6.20 11.57 0.12
CA TYR A 166 -6.37 13.01 0.23
C TYR A 166 -5.05 13.78 0.18
N ILE A 167 -3.93 13.14 0.59
CA ILE A 167 -2.61 13.77 0.62
C ILE A 167 -1.92 13.73 -0.74
N ALA A 168 -1.89 12.56 -1.41
CA ALA A 168 -0.95 12.35 -2.51
C ALA A 168 -1.54 11.66 -3.75
N ARG A 169 -2.43 10.65 -3.60
CA ARG A 169 -2.81 9.80 -4.73
C ARG A 169 -4.09 10.23 -5.46
N GLY A 170 -5.10 10.71 -4.73
CA GLY A 170 -6.30 11.32 -5.31
C GLY A 170 -7.45 10.36 -5.66
N THR A 171 -7.37 9.07 -5.32
CA THR A 171 -8.47 8.11 -5.56
C THR A 171 -9.42 7.98 -4.37
N TYR A 172 -9.92 9.09 -3.88
CA TYR A 172 -10.93 9.19 -2.83
C TYR A 172 -12.35 9.27 -3.41
N ILE A 173 -13.34 8.94 -2.58
CA ILE A 173 -14.77 9.06 -2.90
C ILE A 173 -15.47 9.96 -1.87
N PHE A 174 -15.54 9.50 -0.62
CA PHE A 174 -16.30 10.13 0.44
C PHE A 174 -15.46 11.16 1.22
N PRO A 175 -16.10 12.12 1.91
CA PRO A 175 -15.41 12.99 2.87
C PRO A 175 -14.66 12.19 3.96
N PRO A 176 -13.67 12.80 4.65
CA PRO A 176 -12.84 12.10 5.64
C PRO A 176 -13.63 11.42 6.76
N LYS A 177 -14.66 12.07 7.31
CA LYS A 177 -15.42 11.52 8.44
C LYS A 177 -16.17 10.21 8.10
N PRO A 178 -17.01 10.13 7.05
CA PRO A 178 -17.61 8.86 6.67
C PRO A 178 -16.58 7.83 6.17
N SER A 179 -15.48 8.26 5.56
CA SER A 179 -14.38 7.35 5.18
C SER A 179 -13.74 6.69 6.39
N LEU A 180 -13.46 7.42 7.47
CA LEU A 180 -12.94 6.87 8.72
C LEU A 180 -13.95 5.94 9.40
N ARG A 181 -15.25 6.25 9.34
CA ARG A 181 -16.31 5.34 9.79
C ARG A 181 -16.26 4.02 9.02
N LEU A 182 -16.15 4.05 7.70
CA LEU A 182 -16.09 2.84 6.88
C LEU A 182 -14.85 1.99 7.21
N VAL A 183 -13.71 2.63 7.51
CA VAL A 183 -12.51 1.94 7.99
C VAL A 183 -12.76 1.25 9.34
N ALA A 184 -13.35 1.94 10.31
CA ALA A 184 -13.69 1.37 11.61
C ALA A 184 -14.72 0.23 11.50
N ASP A 185 -15.75 0.38 10.67
CA ASP A 185 -16.72 -0.68 10.37
C ASP A 185 -16.03 -1.92 9.77
N THR A 186 -15.04 -1.70 8.89
CA THR A 186 -14.23 -2.78 8.31
C THR A 186 -13.42 -3.51 9.38
N PHE A 187 -12.82 -2.79 10.32
CA PHE A 187 -12.07 -3.41 11.44
C PHE A 187 -12.98 -4.29 12.29
N ALA A 188 -14.14 -3.77 12.68
CA ALA A 188 -15.11 -4.51 13.48
C ALA A 188 -15.64 -5.75 12.75
N TYR A 189 -15.95 -5.63 11.46
CA TYR A 189 -16.41 -6.73 10.62
C TYR A 189 -15.35 -7.83 10.49
N CYS A 190 -14.12 -7.46 10.12
CA CYS A 190 -13.05 -8.42 9.90
C CYS A 190 -12.66 -9.18 11.17
N ARG A 191 -12.64 -8.50 12.33
CA ARG A 191 -12.40 -9.15 13.62
C ARG A 191 -13.31 -10.37 13.82
N LYS A 192 -14.56 -10.27 13.42
CA LYS A 192 -15.57 -11.31 13.61
C LYS A 192 -15.58 -12.33 12.47
N GLU A 193 -15.61 -11.85 11.23
CA GLU A 193 -15.89 -12.68 10.05
C GLU A 193 -14.63 -13.18 9.34
N ILE A 194 -13.53 -12.39 9.37
CA ILE A 194 -12.28 -12.69 8.66
C ILE A 194 -11.08 -12.38 9.57
N PRO A 195 -10.91 -13.08 10.71
CA PRO A 195 -9.99 -12.67 11.79
C PRO A 195 -8.51 -12.71 11.44
N LYS A 196 -8.11 -13.37 10.35
CA LYS A 196 -6.72 -13.42 9.89
C LYS A 196 -6.38 -12.38 8.83
N TRP A 197 -7.34 -11.55 8.43
CA TRP A 197 -7.16 -10.52 7.42
C TRP A 197 -6.49 -9.28 7.98
N ASN A 198 -5.50 -8.73 7.27
CA ASN A 198 -4.96 -7.41 7.57
C ASN A 198 -5.93 -6.36 7.02
N THR A 199 -6.57 -5.65 7.90
CA THR A 199 -7.71 -4.77 7.59
C THR A 199 -7.32 -3.46 6.93
N ILE A 200 -6.04 -3.13 6.99
CA ILE A 200 -5.47 -1.92 6.43
C ILE A 200 -3.99 -2.12 6.15
N SER A 201 -3.47 -1.43 5.13
CA SER A 201 -2.04 -1.26 4.87
C SER A 201 -1.77 0.24 4.77
N ILE A 202 -1.38 0.84 5.89
CA ILE A 202 -1.18 2.29 6.03
C ILE A 202 0.06 2.65 5.23
N SER A 203 -0.11 3.51 4.21
CA SER A 203 0.81 3.61 3.09
C SER A 203 1.59 4.92 3.08
N GLY A 204 2.90 4.83 3.20
CA GLY A 204 3.86 5.90 2.90
C GLY A 204 4.32 5.88 1.44
N TYR A 205 4.21 4.74 0.76
CA TYR A 205 4.71 4.55 -0.60
C TYR A 205 4.25 5.65 -1.56
N HIS A 206 2.97 5.95 -1.63
CA HIS A 206 2.43 6.92 -2.58
C HIS A 206 2.85 8.37 -2.25
N MET A 207 3.01 8.69 -0.96
CA MET A 207 3.55 9.98 -0.54
C MET A 207 5.02 10.12 -0.95
N ALA A 208 5.79 9.04 -0.84
CA ALA A 208 7.17 8.98 -1.30
C ALA A 208 7.29 9.11 -2.82
N GLU A 209 6.43 8.43 -3.59
CA GLU A 209 6.35 8.57 -5.06
C GLU A 209 5.98 10.00 -5.50
N ALA A 210 5.24 10.73 -4.67
CA ALA A 210 4.92 12.15 -4.87
C ALA A 210 6.05 13.11 -4.44
N GLY A 211 7.14 12.61 -3.84
CA GLY A 211 8.32 13.39 -3.49
C GLY A 211 8.57 13.59 -1.99
N ALA A 212 7.84 12.90 -1.10
CA ALA A 212 8.12 12.94 0.32
C ALA A 212 9.53 12.40 0.62
N SER A 213 10.23 13.03 1.55
CA SER A 213 11.49 12.51 2.10
C SER A 213 11.25 11.26 2.96
N PRO A 214 12.28 10.46 3.30
CA PRO A 214 12.13 9.31 4.19
C PRO A 214 11.51 9.67 5.54
N ALA A 215 11.91 10.76 6.16
CA ALA A 215 11.31 11.23 7.41
C ALA A 215 9.85 11.67 7.25
N GLN A 216 9.52 12.39 6.18
CA GLN A 216 8.14 12.76 5.84
C GLN A 216 7.28 11.52 5.58
N GLU A 217 7.80 10.54 4.86
CA GLU A 217 7.09 9.30 4.57
C GLU A 217 6.65 8.60 5.85
N ILE A 218 7.56 8.33 6.78
CA ILE A 218 7.19 7.66 8.04
C ILE A 218 6.37 8.55 8.96
N ALA A 219 6.65 9.84 9.03
CA ALA A 219 5.90 10.77 9.89
C ALA A 219 4.43 10.84 9.50
N PHE A 220 4.14 11.07 8.23
CA PHE A 220 2.76 11.20 7.76
C PHE A 220 2.04 9.84 7.75
N THR A 221 2.76 8.76 7.49
CA THR A 221 2.19 7.40 7.59
C THR A 221 1.82 7.05 9.03
N LEU A 222 2.70 7.31 10.00
CA LEU A 222 2.43 7.04 11.41
C LEU A 222 1.32 7.96 11.96
N ALA A 223 1.30 9.24 11.57
CA ALA A 223 0.23 10.16 11.93
C ALA A 223 -1.13 9.67 11.41
N ASN A 224 -1.20 9.22 10.16
CA ASN A 224 -2.41 8.59 9.61
C ASN A 224 -2.78 7.33 10.39
N GLY A 225 -1.80 6.50 10.76
CA GLY A 225 -2.01 5.30 11.59
C GLY A 225 -2.62 5.64 12.95
N MET A 226 -2.12 6.67 13.61
CA MET A 226 -2.66 7.15 14.88
C MET A 226 -4.11 7.62 14.72
N GLU A 227 -4.44 8.30 13.60
CA GLU A 227 -5.81 8.75 13.32
C GLU A 227 -6.76 7.56 13.12
N TYR A 228 -6.34 6.50 12.42
CA TYR A 228 -7.14 5.28 12.29
C TYR A 228 -7.36 4.57 13.63
N VAL A 229 -6.34 4.51 14.48
CA VAL A 229 -6.48 3.95 15.85
C VAL A 229 -7.49 4.74 16.65
N ARG A 230 -7.41 6.09 16.63
CA ARG A 230 -8.38 6.97 17.32
C ARG A 230 -9.80 6.78 16.81
N ALA A 231 -9.98 6.66 15.48
CA ALA A 231 -11.29 6.43 14.88
C ALA A 231 -11.89 5.07 15.32
N ALA A 232 -11.08 4.01 15.38
CA ALA A 232 -11.52 2.71 15.85
C ALA A 232 -11.88 2.70 17.32
N LEU A 233 -11.09 3.36 18.18
CA LEU A 233 -11.38 3.55 19.61
C LEU A 233 -12.68 4.33 19.82
N ALA A 234 -12.88 5.42 19.07
CA ALA A 234 -14.10 6.22 19.13
C ALA A 234 -15.35 5.43 18.68
N ALA A 235 -15.18 4.45 17.81
CA ALA A 235 -16.22 3.50 17.41
C ALA A 235 -16.50 2.40 18.45
N GLY A 236 -15.78 2.38 19.59
CA GLY A 236 -15.99 1.45 20.69
C GLY A 236 -15.17 0.16 20.60
N LEU A 237 -14.19 0.06 19.70
CA LEU A 237 -13.28 -1.08 19.64
C LEU A 237 -12.16 -0.92 20.68
N ALA A 238 -11.73 -2.02 21.30
CA ALA A 238 -10.52 -2.02 22.12
C ALA A 238 -9.27 -2.11 21.23
N VAL A 239 -8.18 -1.45 21.63
CA VAL A 239 -6.97 -1.37 20.80
C VAL A 239 -6.41 -2.74 20.41
N ASP A 240 -6.35 -3.68 21.34
CA ASP A 240 -5.81 -5.02 21.10
C ASP A 240 -6.75 -5.91 20.26
N ASP A 241 -7.97 -5.47 20.00
CA ASP A 241 -8.92 -6.17 19.15
C ASP A 241 -8.63 -5.99 17.65
N PHE A 242 -8.02 -4.89 17.25
CA PHE A 242 -7.76 -4.57 15.84
C PHE A 242 -6.29 -4.30 15.53
N ALA A 243 -5.51 -3.74 16.47
CA ALA A 243 -4.13 -3.34 16.23
C ALA A 243 -3.21 -4.47 15.77
N PRO A 244 -3.37 -5.75 16.21
CA PRO A 244 -2.60 -6.86 15.67
C PRO A 244 -2.76 -7.10 14.15
N ARG A 245 -3.78 -6.52 13.54
CA ARG A 245 -4.08 -6.63 12.10
C ARG A 245 -3.78 -5.37 11.30
N LEU A 246 -3.26 -4.34 11.94
CA LEU A 246 -2.71 -3.19 11.24
C LEU A 246 -1.42 -3.61 10.53
N SER A 247 -1.27 -3.17 9.29
CA SER A 247 -0.05 -3.32 8.52
C SER A 247 0.31 -2.01 7.84
N PHE A 248 1.52 -1.93 7.30
CA PHE A 248 2.06 -0.71 6.71
C PHE A 248 2.64 -1.00 5.32
N PHE A 249 2.82 0.05 4.55
CA PHE A 249 3.39 -0.03 3.22
C PHE A 249 4.36 1.14 2.98
N PHE A 250 5.62 0.82 2.74
CA PHE A 250 6.67 1.81 2.51
C PHE A 250 7.37 1.62 1.17
N VAL A 251 7.99 2.69 0.69
CA VAL A 251 8.91 2.63 -0.44
C VAL A 251 10.29 2.14 0.00
N ALA A 252 11.07 1.59 -0.92
CA ALA A 252 12.52 1.48 -0.78
C ALA A 252 13.21 2.23 -1.92
N ARG A 253 14.00 3.26 -1.56
CA ARG A 253 14.78 4.09 -2.46
C ARG A 253 16.20 3.57 -2.64
N THR A 254 16.95 4.16 -3.54
CA THR A 254 18.38 3.84 -3.77
C THR A 254 19.32 4.38 -2.70
N THR A 255 18.87 5.27 -1.82
CA THR A 255 19.63 5.79 -0.67
C THR A 255 19.70 4.76 0.47
N LEU A 256 20.46 3.70 0.23
CA LEU A 256 20.49 2.47 1.01
C LEU A 256 20.54 2.66 2.53
N LEU A 257 21.49 3.47 3.02
CA LEU A 257 21.71 3.59 4.47
C LEU A 257 20.55 4.32 5.17
N GLU A 258 20.05 5.38 4.53
CA GLU A 258 18.91 6.13 5.06
C GLU A 258 17.61 5.30 5.02
N GLU A 259 17.42 4.46 4.01
CA GLU A 259 16.25 3.56 3.92
C GLU A 259 16.29 2.48 5.02
N ILE A 260 17.46 1.87 5.28
CA ILE A 260 17.62 0.93 6.41
C ILE A 260 17.27 1.63 7.74
N ALA A 261 17.81 2.82 7.96
CA ALA A 261 17.54 3.64 9.14
C ALA A 261 16.05 3.99 9.27
N LYS A 262 15.40 4.35 8.17
CA LYS A 262 13.96 4.66 8.10
C LYS A 262 13.11 3.50 8.63
N PHE A 263 13.33 2.29 8.15
CA PHE A 263 12.55 1.13 8.59
C PHE A 263 12.77 0.79 10.06
N ARG A 264 14.00 0.94 10.54
CA ARG A 264 14.35 0.75 11.96
C ARG A 264 13.65 1.80 12.83
N ALA A 265 13.71 3.06 12.43
CA ALA A 265 13.05 4.17 13.14
C ALA A 265 11.51 3.98 13.15
N ALA A 266 10.91 3.62 12.02
CA ALA A 266 9.46 3.43 11.92
C ALA A 266 8.95 2.36 12.90
N ARG A 267 9.62 1.21 13.01
CA ARG A 267 9.25 0.17 13.98
C ARG A 267 9.33 0.65 15.42
N ARG A 268 10.42 1.32 15.76
CA ARG A 268 10.67 1.85 17.11
C ARG A 268 9.64 2.91 17.51
N MET A 269 9.34 3.83 16.62
CA MET A 269 8.36 4.90 16.84
C MET A 269 6.94 4.32 17.03
N TRP A 270 6.52 3.43 16.13
CA TRP A 270 5.18 2.83 16.21
C TRP A 270 4.98 2.02 17.49
N ALA A 271 5.96 1.21 17.87
CA ALA A 271 5.88 0.42 19.11
C ALA A 271 5.69 1.29 20.35
N ARG A 272 6.43 2.42 20.43
CA ARG A 272 6.30 3.39 21.54
C ARG A 272 4.94 4.07 21.52
N VAL A 273 4.49 4.55 20.38
CA VAL A 273 3.17 5.19 20.23
C VAL A 273 2.04 4.24 20.67
N MET A 274 2.05 3.00 20.21
CA MET A 274 1.00 2.05 20.54
C MET A 274 0.97 1.70 22.02
N ARG A 275 2.15 1.56 22.66
CA ARG A 275 2.24 1.28 24.10
C ARG A 275 1.91 2.51 24.95
N ASP A 276 2.56 3.64 24.65
CA ASP A 276 2.60 4.78 25.57
C ASP A 276 1.39 5.72 25.38
N GLU A 277 0.86 5.86 24.16
CA GLU A 277 -0.30 6.71 23.87
C GLU A 277 -1.62 5.91 23.88
N PHE A 278 -1.64 4.74 23.24
CA PHE A 278 -2.86 3.95 23.09
C PHE A 278 -3.03 2.82 24.12
N GLY A 279 -2.02 2.57 24.95
CA GLY A 279 -2.10 1.60 26.04
C GLY A 279 -2.22 0.13 25.58
N ALA A 280 -1.77 -0.18 24.37
CA ALA A 280 -1.79 -1.55 23.85
C ALA A 280 -0.94 -2.50 24.71
N GLN A 281 -1.46 -3.68 25.00
CA GLN A 281 -0.82 -4.69 25.86
C GLN A 281 -0.37 -5.93 25.08
N ASP A 282 -1.07 -6.29 23.99
CA ASP A 282 -0.66 -7.39 23.15
C ASP A 282 0.63 -7.02 22.38
N PRO A 283 1.73 -7.79 22.51
CA PRO A 283 2.94 -7.53 21.73
C PRO A 283 2.71 -7.40 20.22
N LYS A 284 1.73 -8.11 19.66
CA LYS A 284 1.36 -8.02 18.25
C LYS A 284 0.77 -6.66 17.87
N SER A 285 0.14 -5.96 18.81
CA SER A 285 -0.38 -4.60 18.63
C SER A 285 0.74 -3.57 18.56
N LEU A 286 1.91 -3.86 19.11
CA LEU A 286 3.08 -2.97 19.12
C LEU A 286 3.96 -3.13 17.86
N MET A 287 3.79 -4.21 17.11
CA MET A 287 4.62 -4.55 15.96
C MET A 287 4.18 -3.77 14.72
N LEU A 288 5.12 -3.03 14.12
CA LEU A 288 4.94 -2.45 12.80
C LEU A 288 5.40 -3.48 11.75
N ARG A 289 4.44 -4.20 11.15
CA ARG A 289 4.68 -5.12 10.03
C ARG A 289 4.40 -4.38 8.74
N PHE A 290 5.28 -4.50 7.76
CA PHE A 290 5.14 -3.72 6.54
C PHE A 290 5.49 -4.50 5.27
N HIS A 291 4.81 -4.10 4.21
CA HIS A 291 5.15 -4.38 2.84
C HIS A 291 6.08 -3.30 2.31
N THR A 292 6.98 -3.65 1.41
CA THR A 292 7.80 -2.68 0.70
C THR A 292 7.67 -2.87 -0.80
N GLN A 293 7.61 -1.76 -1.52
CA GLN A 293 7.81 -1.72 -2.96
C GLN A 293 9.03 -0.86 -3.27
N THR A 294 9.83 -1.29 -4.23
CA THR A 294 10.95 -0.50 -4.74
C THR A 294 10.45 0.79 -5.42
N ALA A 295 11.22 1.88 -5.32
CA ALA A 295 10.80 3.20 -5.77
C ALA A 295 10.67 3.29 -7.28
N GLY A 296 9.45 3.41 -7.80
CA GLY A 296 9.18 3.63 -9.21
C GLY A 296 9.64 5.00 -9.69
N VAL A 297 9.45 6.04 -8.87
CA VAL A 297 9.84 7.43 -9.18
C VAL A 297 11.34 7.61 -9.45
N GLN A 298 12.18 6.69 -8.98
CA GLN A 298 13.63 6.71 -9.21
C GLN A 298 14.07 5.91 -10.44
N LEU A 299 13.15 5.23 -11.12
CA LEU A 299 13.43 4.54 -12.37
C LEU A 299 13.35 5.51 -13.55
N THR A 300 14.22 5.31 -14.52
CA THR A 300 14.36 6.23 -15.66
C THR A 300 13.98 5.54 -16.97
N ALA A 301 13.43 6.31 -17.89
CA ALA A 301 13.20 5.86 -19.26
C ALA A 301 14.50 5.76 -20.06
N GLN A 302 15.49 6.59 -19.68
CA GLN A 302 16.83 6.57 -20.27
C GLN A 302 17.61 5.36 -19.75
N GLN A 303 18.22 4.61 -20.65
CA GLN A 303 19.01 3.41 -20.33
C GLN A 303 18.27 2.47 -19.34
N PRO A 304 17.10 1.94 -19.71
CA PRO A 304 16.20 1.26 -18.77
C PRO A 304 16.82 0.02 -18.12
N GLU A 305 17.80 -0.63 -18.74
CA GLU A 305 18.49 -1.78 -18.14
C GLU A 305 19.26 -1.39 -16.87
N VAL A 306 19.69 -0.14 -16.72
CA VAL A 306 20.32 0.38 -15.50
C VAL A 306 19.35 0.34 -14.32
N ASN A 307 18.04 0.35 -14.57
CA ASN A 307 17.02 0.18 -13.54
C ASN A 307 17.11 -1.17 -12.83
N LEU A 308 17.64 -2.23 -13.45
CA LEU A 308 17.91 -3.51 -12.77
C LEU A 308 18.83 -3.32 -11.57
N VAL A 309 19.87 -2.49 -11.73
CA VAL A 309 20.82 -2.18 -10.65
C VAL A 309 20.14 -1.34 -9.57
N ARG A 310 19.34 -0.33 -9.96
CA ARG A 310 18.58 0.50 -8.99
C ARG A 310 17.63 -0.35 -8.16
N VAL A 311 16.84 -1.20 -8.81
CA VAL A 311 15.89 -2.10 -8.15
C VAL A 311 16.60 -3.08 -7.22
N ALA A 312 17.76 -3.61 -7.60
CA ALA A 312 18.55 -4.49 -6.74
C ALA A 312 19.02 -3.78 -5.46
N ILE A 313 19.50 -2.53 -5.55
CA ILE A 313 19.90 -1.72 -4.39
C ILE A 313 18.69 -1.37 -3.51
N GLN A 314 17.57 -0.99 -4.11
CA GLN A 314 16.32 -0.68 -3.41
C GLN A 314 15.81 -1.91 -2.65
N ALA A 315 15.78 -3.07 -3.31
CA ALA A 315 15.38 -4.32 -2.70
C ALA A 315 16.31 -4.75 -1.56
N LEU A 316 17.63 -4.52 -1.72
CA LEU A 316 18.62 -4.73 -0.66
C LEU A 316 18.29 -3.88 0.58
N GLY A 317 17.95 -2.60 0.39
CA GLY A 317 17.54 -1.70 1.48
C GLY A 317 16.29 -2.20 2.21
N ALA A 318 15.28 -2.68 1.48
CA ALA A 318 14.08 -3.25 2.05
C ALA A 318 14.34 -4.51 2.88
N VAL A 319 15.17 -5.41 2.36
CA VAL A 319 15.54 -6.67 3.04
C VAL A 319 16.38 -6.40 4.26
N ALA A 320 17.44 -5.59 4.13
CA ALA A 320 18.27 -5.20 5.26
C ALA A 320 17.48 -4.39 6.32
N GLY A 321 16.43 -3.69 5.90
CA GLY A 321 15.49 -2.98 6.76
C GLY A 321 14.42 -3.84 7.43
N GLY A 322 14.30 -5.13 7.08
CA GLY A 322 13.42 -6.07 7.77
C GLY A 322 11.96 -6.09 7.31
N THR A 323 11.69 -5.90 6.01
CA THR A 323 10.34 -5.99 5.43
C THR A 323 9.72 -7.38 5.56
N GLN A 324 8.38 -7.46 5.71
CA GLN A 324 7.65 -8.74 5.76
C GLN A 324 7.23 -9.24 4.39
N SER A 325 7.04 -8.33 3.44
CA SER A 325 6.80 -8.70 2.04
C SER A 325 7.40 -7.64 1.11
N LEU A 326 7.76 -8.04 -0.11
CA LEU A 326 8.45 -7.18 -1.06
C LEU A 326 7.87 -7.37 -2.47
N HIS A 327 7.66 -6.24 -3.15
CA HIS A 327 7.50 -6.14 -4.58
C HIS A 327 8.70 -5.41 -5.19
N THR A 328 9.26 -5.96 -6.24
CA THR A 328 10.30 -5.32 -7.04
C THR A 328 9.74 -4.86 -8.37
N ASN A 329 9.92 -3.59 -8.71
CA ASN A 329 9.50 -3.05 -9.99
C ASN A 329 10.30 -3.69 -11.14
N ALA A 330 9.67 -3.86 -12.28
CA ALA A 330 10.36 -4.26 -13.50
C ALA A 330 11.23 -3.10 -14.03
N TYR A 331 12.32 -3.41 -14.72
CA TYR A 331 13.24 -2.38 -15.21
C TYR A 331 12.61 -1.44 -16.25
N ASP A 332 11.55 -1.88 -16.91
CA ASP A 332 10.77 -1.14 -17.90
C ASP A 332 9.57 -0.36 -17.33
N GLU A 333 9.44 -0.31 -16.00
CA GLU A 333 8.33 0.37 -15.28
C GLU A 333 8.14 1.83 -15.71
N ALA A 334 9.24 2.56 -15.97
CA ALA A 334 9.19 3.96 -16.39
C ALA A 334 8.73 4.15 -17.87
N ILE A 335 8.57 3.07 -18.63
CA ILE A 335 8.31 3.10 -20.07
C ILE A 335 6.93 2.54 -20.40
N ALA A 336 6.60 1.36 -19.82
CA ALA A 336 5.41 0.60 -20.20
C ALA A 336 5.00 -0.40 -19.11
N LEU A 337 3.91 -1.14 -19.37
CA LEU A 337 3.57 -2.32 -18.58
C LEU A 337 4.66 -3.39 -18.72
N PRO A 338 4.99 -4.13 -17.64
CA PRO A 338 6.05 -5.12 -17.64
C PRO A 338 5.83 -6.22 -18.70
N THR A 339 6.89 -6.55 -19.42
CA THR A 339 6.93 -7.76 -20.25
C THR A 339 7.07 -9.01 -19.36
N GLU A 340 6.83 -10.19 -19.91
CA GLU A 340 7.08 -11.45 -19.19
C GLU A 340 8.55 -11.57 -18.75
N LYS A 341 9.49 -11.15 -19.61
CA LYS A 341 10.91 -11.14 -19.31
C LYS A 341 11.26 -10.21 -18.16
N SER A 342 10.79 -8.97 -18.21
CA SER A 342 11.10 -7.96 -17.19
C SER A 342 10.46 -8.29 -15.84
N ALA A 343 9.23 -8.79 -15.82
CA ALA A 343 8.56 -9.27 -14.62
C ALA A 343 9.28 -10.47 -13.97
N ARG A 344 9.79 -11.39 -14.80
CA ARG A 344 10.60 -12.52 -14.32
C ARG A 344 11.91 -12.04 -13.69
N LEU A 345 12.62 -11.09 -14.31
CA LEU A 345 13.86 -10.53 -13.78
C LEU A 345 13.61 -9.80 -12.44
N ALA A 346 12.52 -9.08 -12.32
CA ALA A 346 12.12 -8.43 -11.07
C ALA A 346 11.96 -9.46 -9.93
N LEU A 347 11.27 -10.58 -10.17
CA LEU A 347 11.14 -11.67 -9.20
C LEU A 347 12.49 -12.32 -8.89
N ARG A 348 13.34 -12.57 -9.91
CA ARG A 348 14.68 -13.14 -9.74
C ARG A 348 15.59 -12.25 -8.89
N THR A 349 15.45 -10.93 -8.95
CA THR A 349 16.16 -10.01 -8.07
C THR A 349 15.90 -10.33 -6.60
N GLN A 350 14.65 -10.54 -6.20
CA GLN A 350 14.32 -10.97 -4.85
C GLN A 350 14.93 -12.34 -4.49
N GLN A 351 14.87 -13.28 -5.42
CA GLN A 351 15.37 -14.64 -5.18
C GLN A 351 16.90 -14.67 -5.04
N VAL A 352 17.64 -13.87 -5.81
CA VAL A 352 19.09 -13.71 -5.63
C VAL A 352 19.41 -13.17 -4.24
N LEU A 353 18.70 -12.14 -3.79
CA LEU A 353 18.88 -11.61 -2.43
C LEU A 353 18.55 -12.66 -1.36
N ALA A 354 17.52 -13.47 -1.54
CA ALA A 354 17.12 -14.47 -0.57
C ALA A 354 18.08 -15.67 -0.49
N PHE A 355 18.62 -16.12 -1.61
CA PHE A 355 19.31 -17.41 -1.69
C PHE A 355 20.81 -17.34 -1.98
N GLU A 356 21.31 -16.22 -2.51
CA GLU A 356 22.73 -16.11 -2.90
C GLU A 356 23.50 -15.04 -2.09
N SER A 357 22.82 -14.04 -1.51
CA SER A 357 23.48 -12.89 -0.88
C SER A 357 24.01 -13.15 0.55
N GLY A 358 23.51 -14.18 1.23
CA GLY A 358 23.78 -14.43 2.65
C GLY A 358 23.00 -13.55 3.64
N LEU A 359 22.21 -12.58 3.16
CA LEU A 359 21.45 -11.65 4.02
C LEU A 359 20.44 -12.32 4.94
N THR A 360 19.91 -13.48 4.53
CA THR A 360 18.96 -14.26 5.32
C THR A 360 19.62 -15.10 6.44
N GLY A 361 20.95 -15.13 6.48
CA GLY A 361 21.73 -15.92 7.45
C GLY A 361 21.82 -15.29 8.85
N THR A 362 21.53 -14.00 8.98
CA THR A 362 21.53 -13.30 10.28
C THR A 362 20.42 -12.25 10.34
N VAL A 363 20.05 -11.85 11.55
CA VAL A 363 19.03 -10.82 11.79
C VAL A 363 19.70 -9.46 11.89
N ASP A 364 19.13 -8.46 11.20
CA ASP A 364 19.55 -7.07 11.25
C ASP A 364 21.07 -6.90 11.05
N PRO A 365 21.60 -7.27 9.87
CA PRO A 365 23.05 -7.38 9.66
C PRO A 365 23.82 -6.05 9.75
N PHE A 366 23.11 -4.93 9.66
CA PHE A 366 23.69 -3.59 9.77
C PHE A 366 23.64 -2.99 11.18
N ALA A 367 23.01 -3.69 12.14
CA ALA A 367 22.95 -3.24 13.53
C ALA A 367 24.35 -3.09 14.16
N GLY A 368 24.49 -2.09 15.02
CA GLY A 368 25.76 -1.80 15.70
C GLY A 368 26.75 -0.97 14.88
N SER A 369 26.46 -0.72 13.60
CA SER A 369 27.18 0.28 12.82
C SER A 369 26.89 1.67 13.39
N TYR A 370 27.93 2.42 13.76
CA TYR A 370 27.75 3.80 14.24
C TYR A 370 26.95 4.66 13.24
N ALA A 371 27.18 4.47 11.95
CA ALA A 371 26.42 5.18 10.91
C ALA A 371 24.93 4.81 10.94
N ILE A 372 24.60 3.53 10.95
CA ILE A 372 23.19 3.08 10.92
C ILE A 372 22.45 3.50 12.18
N GLU A 373 23.07 3.35 13.36
CA GLU A 373 22.41 3.74 14.61
C GLU A 373 22.19 5.25 14.68
N ALA A 374 23.20 6.05 14.32
CA ALA A 374 23.08 7.51 14.28
C ALA A 374 22.04 8.00 13.25
N LEU A 375 22.03 7.41 12.05
CA LEU A 375 21.02 7.73 11.01
C LEU A 375 19.61 7.35 11.47
N THR A 376 19.45 6.22 12.18
CA THR A 376 18.17 5.81 12.75
C THR A 376 17.64 6.86 13.73
N ASP A 377 18.51 7.37 14.61
CA ASP A 377 18.14 8.40 15.58
C ASP A 377 17.80 9.74 14.91
N GLU A 378 18.54 10.15 13.89
CA GLU A 378 18.24 11.40 13.16
C GLU A 378 16.92 11.29 12.36
N VAL A 379 16.66 10.19 11.69
CA VAL A 379 15.38 9.98 10.98
C VAL A 379 14.21 9.98 11.97
N GLU A 380 14.34 9.32 13.12
CA GLU A 380 13.32 9.34 14.17
C GLU A 380 13.05 10.75 14.68
N LYS A 381 14.11 11.52 14.94
CA LYS A 381 14.02 12.90 15.42
C LYS A 381 13.27 13.80 14.42
N GLU A 382 13.64 13.75 13.14
CA GLU A 382 12.98 14.55 12.10
C GLU A 382 11.50 14.11 11.91
N ALA A 383 11.24 12.81 11.91
CA ALA A 383 9.88 12.29 11.80
C ALA A 383 9.02 12.67 13.02
N THR A 384 9.57 12.64 14.23
CA THR A 384 8.86 13.04 15.45
C THR A 384 8.44 14.51 15.38
N ALA A 385 9.35 15.40 14.99
CA ALA A 385 9.05 16.82 14.83
C ALA A 385 7.93 17.06 13.79
N LEU A 386 7.92 16.30 12.70
CA LEU A 386 6.85 16.37 11.69
C LEU A 386 5.50 15.87 12.23
N ILE A 387 5.47 14.79 13.01
CA ILE A 387 4.24 14.29 13.66
C ILE A 387 3.68 15.34 14.62
N GLU A 388 4.52 15.98 15.43
CA GLU A 388 4.12 17.07 16.32
C GLU A 388 3.50 18.22 15.53
N ARG A 389 4.09 18.60 14.41
CA ARG A 389 3.52 19.61 13.51
C ARG A 389 2.18 19.19 12.94
N VAL A 390 1.99 17.94 12.50
CA VAL A 390 0.69 17.46 12.04
C VAL A 390 -0.37 17.65 13.12
N PHE A 391 -0.11 17.20 14.34
CA PHE A 391 -1.11 17.29 15.43
C PHE A 391 -1.25 18.69 16.03
N SER A 392 -0.37 19.63 15.73
CA SER A 392 -0.56 21.04 16.06
C SER A 392 -1.76 21.68 15.34
N TYR A 393 -2.22 21.07 14.25
CA TYR A 393 -3.46 21.44 13.55
C TYR A 393 -4.75 20.92 14.21
N GLY A 394 -4.62 20.05 15.22
CA GLY A 394 -5.73 19.39 15.92
C GLY A 394 -5.77 17.89 15.68
N SER A 395 -5.83 17.46 14.43
CA SER A 395 -5.79 16.06 14.00
C SER A 395 -5.03 15.90 12.69
N ALA A 396 -4.74 14.66 12.28
CA ALA A 396 -4.17 14.41 10.96
C ALA A 396 -5.15 14.80 9.85
N VAL A 397 -6.46 14.66 10.06
CA VAL A 397 -7.50 15.11 9.13
C VAL A 397 -7.51 16.63 9.02
N ASP A 398 -7.47 17.36 10.14
CA ASP A 398 -7.43 18.83 10.11
C ASP A 398 -6.19 19.35 9.37
N ALA A 399 -5.04 18.71 9.56
CA ALA A 399 -3.81 19.04 8.83
C ALA A 399 -3.96 18.76 7.32
N ILE A 400 -4.61 17.66 6.93
CA ILE A 400 -4.92 17.34 5.52
C ILE A 400 -5.84 18.41 4.92
N GLU A 401 -6.93 18.74 5.59
CA GLU A 401 -7.89 19.75 5.11
C GLU A 401 -7.27 21.15 5.01
N GLN A 402 -6.26 21.43 5.84
CA GLN A 402 -5.45 22.66 5.74
C GLN A 402 -4.29 22.56 4.76
N GLY A 403 -4.09 21.42 4.10
CA GLY A 403 -3.10 21.23 3.04
C GLY A 403 -1.66 21.06 3.52
N PHE A 404 -1.43 20.87 4.83
CA PHE A 404 -0.08 20.84 5.41
C PHE A 404 0.80 19.74 4.82
N GLN A 405 0.37 18.49 4.88
CA GLN A 405 1.18 17.36 4.38
C GLN A 405 1.45 17.47 2.89
N LYS A 406 0.44 17.88 2.11
CA LYS A 406 0.58 18.08 0.66
C LYS A 406 1.63 19.15 0.35
N GLN A 407 1.59 20.29 1.02
CA GLN A 407 2.55 21.37 0.82
C GLN A 407 3.99 20.96 1.19
N GLU A 408 4.17 20.21 2.27
CA GLU A 408 5.48 19.69 2.69
C GLU A 408 6.06 18.74 1.62
N ILE A 409 5.22 17.86 1.07
CA ILE A 409 5.62 16.94 0.00
C ILE A 409 5.97 17.68 -1.28
N GLU A 410 5.14 18.64 -1.71
CA GLU A 410 5.39 19.46 -2.89
C GLU A 410 6.69 20.27 -2.76
N THR A 411 6.97 20.82 -1.60
CA THR A 411 8.22 21.51 -1.30
C THR A 411 9.44 20.58 -1.43
N SER A 412 9.32 19.36 -0.91
CA SER A 412 10.37 18.34 -1.04
C SER A 412 10.56 17.91 -2.50
N ALA A 413 9.48 17.67 -3.23
CA ALA A 413 9.51 17.31 -4.66
C ALA A 413 10.19 18.40 -5.51
N TYR A 414 9.84 19.66 -5.25
CA TYR A 414 10.45 20.80 -5.94
C TYR A 414 11.95 20.91 -5.66
N ARG A 415 12.37 20.71 -4.41
CA ARG A 415 13.78 20.68 -4.03
C ARG A 415 14.53 19.58 -4.79
N ILE A 416 13.99 18.36 -4.81
CA ILE A 416 14.59 17.23 -5.52
C ILE A 416 14.72 17.53 -7.03
N ALA A 417 13.70 18.07 -7.65
CA ALA A 417 13.73 18.45 -9.06
C ALA A 417 14.85 19.47 -9.35
N ASN A 418 14.96 20.52 -8.53
CA ASN A 418 16.02 21.51 -8.67
C ASN A 418 17.44 20.94 -8.47
N GLU A 419 17.62 20.01 -7.52
CA GLU A 419 18.90 19.32 -7.30
C GLU A 419 19.30 18.47 -8.52
N ILE A 420 18.32 17.84 -9.19
CA ILE A 420 18.55 17.08 -10.44
C ILE A 420 18.89 18.01 -11.59
N ASP A 421 18.11 19.08 -11.78
CA ASP A 421 18.30 20.04 -12.88
C ASP A 421 19.63 20.79 -12.77
N SER A 422 20.06 21.12 -11.55
CA SER A 422 21.36 21.75 -11.30
C SER A 422 22.55 20.79 -11.37
N GLY A 423 22.29 19.48 -11.38
CA GLY A 423 23.33 18.43 -11.32
C GLY A 423 23.91 18.19 -9.93
N GLU A 424 23.39 18.83 -8.88
CA GLU A 424 23.75 18.55 -7.48
C GLU A 424 23.39 17.11 -7.11
N ARG A 425 22.21 16.65 -7.55
CA ARG A 425 21.80 15.25 -7.46
C ARG A 425 22.05 14.55 -8.79
N VAL A 426 22.95 13.60 -8.80
CA VAL A 426 23.27 12.81 -10.00
C VAL A 426 22.26 11.70 -10.20
N VAL A 427 21.68 11.66 -11.42
CA VAL A 427 20.88 10.54 -11.91
C VAL A 427 21.59 9.97 -13.14
N VAL A 428 22.18 8.79 -12.97
CA VAL A 428 22.96 8.12 -14.01
C VAL A 428 22.10 7.86 -15.25
N GLY A 429 22.61 8.24 -16.40
CA GLY A 429 21.90 8.11 -17.67
C GLY A 429 20.94 9.27 -18.00
N VAL A 430 20.70 10.18 -17.05
CA VAL A 430 19.81 11.35 -17.23
C VAL A 430 20.63 12.63 -17.28
N ASN A 431 21.17 13.08 -16.14
CA ASN A 431 21.97 14.31 -16.06
C ASN A 431 23.48 14.07 -16.01
N ARG A 432 23.91 12.80 -15.93
CA ARG A 432 25.30 12.37 -16.03
C ARG A 432 25.38 10.99 -16.68
N PHE A 433 26.39 10.79 -17.52
CA PHE A 433 26.59 9.56 -18.31
C PHE A 433 25.42 9.25 -19.27
N ALA A 434 24.80 10.30 -19.81
CA ALA A 434 23.75 10.18 -20.81
C ALA A 434 24.30 9.54 -22.10
N ALA A 435 23.47 8.75 -22.79
CA ALA A 435 23.81 8.20 -24.10
C ALA A 435 23.59 9.24 -25.20
N GLU A 436 24.38 9.17 -26.28
CA GLU A 436 24.21 10.06 -27.46
C GLU A 436 22.93 9.74 -28.24
N THR A 437 22.45 8.51 -28.17
CA THR A 437 21.21 8.05 -28.82
C THR A 437 20.39 7.25 -27.83
N GLU A 438 19.08 7.57 -27.77
CA GLU A 438 18.12 6.84 -26.95
C GLU A 438 17.34 5.84 -27.79
N GLU A 439 17.18 4.61 -27.27
CA GLU A 439 16.26 3.65 -27.83
C GLU A 439 14.81 4.10 -27.57
N ARG A 440 13.99 4.07 -28.61
CA ARG A 440 12.56 4.39 -28.47
C ARG A 440 11.82 3.09 -28.16
N TYR A 441 11.16 3.06 -27.00
CA TYR A 441 10.26 1.99 -26.60
C TYR A 441 8.82 2.35 -26.97
N GLU A 442 8.10 1.40 -27.56
CA GLU A 442 6.66 1.57 -27.80
C GLU A 442 5.89 1.16 -26.53
N PRO A 443 5.08 2.07 -25.94
CA PRO A 443 4.25 1.73 -24.80
C PRO A 443 3.20 0.68 -25.17
N LEU A 444 2.97 -0.28 -24.29
CA LEU A 444 1.90 -1.26 -24.45
C LEU A 444 0.55 -0.52 -24.47
N ARG A 445 -0.24 -0.74 -25.51
CA ARG A 445 -1.60 -0.18 -25.63
C ARG A 445 -2.60 -1.21 -25.17
N VAL A 446 -3.54 -0.78 -24.34
CA VAL A 446 -4.69 -1.63 -23.96
C VAL A 446 -5.66 -1.69 -25.15
N ASP A 447 -6.13 -2.89 -25.45
CA ASP A 447 -7.09 -3.11 -26.54
C ASP A 447 -8.45 -2.49 -26.17
N PRO A 448 -9.00 -1.56 -26.98
CA PRO A 448 -10.35 -1.00 -26.76
C PRO A 448 -11.47 -2.05 -26.69
N ALA A 449 -11.27 -3.22 -27.25
CA ALA A 449 -12.21 -4.33 -27.16
C ALA A 449 -12.44 -4.82 -25.74
N ILE A 450 -11.48 -4.61 -24.82
CA ILE A 450 -11.59 -4.96 -23.40
C ILE A 450 -12.73 -4.18 -22.74
N GLU A 451 -12.79 -2.88 -22.94
CA GLU A 451 -13.86 -2.02 -22.42
C GLU A 451 -15.22 -2.43 -22.97
N ALA A 452 -15.35 -2.60 -24.27
CA ALA A 452 -16.60 -3.02 -24.89
C ALA A 452 -17.09 -4.38 -24.35
N ALA A 453 -16.19 -5.33 -24.16
CA ALA A 453 -16.52 -6.64 -23.60
C ALA A 453 -16.97 -6.54 -22.13
N GLN A 454 -16.34 -5.68 -21.34
CA GLN A 454 -16.70 -5.46 -19.94
C GLN A 454 -18.09 -4.82 -19.83
N VAL A 455 -18.37 -3.78 -20.61
CA VAL A 455 -19.68 -3.12 -20.69
C VAL A 455 -20.78 -4.12 -21.10
N ALA A 456 -20.52 -4.96 -22.10
CA ALA A 456 -21.48 -5.98 -22.53
C ALA A 456 -21.80 -7.00 -21.42
N ARG A 457 -20.78 -7.46 -20.67
CA ARG A 457 -20.99 -8.37 -19.53
C ARG A 457 -21.81 -7.72 -18.42
N LEU A 458 -21.56 -6.45 -18.14
CA LEU A 458 -22.30 -5.70 -17.13
C LEU A 458 -23.78 -5.52 -17.51
N ALA A 459 -24.07 -5.21 -18.78
CA ALA A 459 -25.42 -5.13 -19.30
C ALA A 459 -26.16 -6.49 -19.17
N ALA A 460 -25.48 -7.58 -19.50
CA ALA A 460 -26.04 -8.93 -19.37
C ALA A 460 -26.34 -9.30 -17.90
N LEU A 461 -25.44 -8.94 -16.97
CA LEU A 461 -25.64 -9.14 -15.53
C LEU A 461 -26.89 -8.41 -15.03
N ARG A 462 -27.07 -7.15 -15.40
CA ARG A 462 -28.22 -6.34 -14.98
C ARG A 462 -29.53 -6.87 -15.56
N ALA A 463 -29.52 -7.43 -16.77
CA ALA A 463 -30.68 -8.03 -17.40
C ALA A 463 -31.10 -9.37 -16.77
N ASP A 464 -30.14 -10.12 -16.22
CA ASP A 464 -30.35 -11.48 -15.69
C ASP A 464 -30.63 -11.53 -14.17
N ARG A 465 -30.28 -10.51 -13.43
CA ARG A 465 -30.41 -10.46 -11.96
C ARG A 465 -31.86 -10.07 -11.53
N ASP A 466 -32.19 -10.38 -10.27
CA ASP A 466 -33.39 -9.87 -9.60
C ASP A 466 -33.16 -8.39 -9.18
N SER A 467 -33.59 -7.48 -10.05
CA SER A 467 -33.42 -6.03 -9.83
C SER A 467 -34.18 -5.52 -8.60
N VAL A 468 -35.36 -6.10 -8.29
CA VAL A 468 -36.14 -5.69 -7.12
C VAL A 468 -35.44 -6.05 -5.82
N ALA A 469 -34.87 -7.26 -5.76
CA ALA A 469 -34.06 -7.68 -4.60
C ALA A 469 -32.82 -6.79 -4.42
N VAL A 470 -32.13 -6.43 -5.50
CA VAL A 470 -30.97 -5.53 -5.46
C VAL A 470 -31.38 -4.14 -4.98
N GLU A 471 -32.43 -3.54 -5.53
CA GLU A 471 -32.93 -2.22 -5.11
C GLU A 471 -33.32 -2.19 -3.62
N THR A 472 -33.95 -3.25 -3.13
CA THR A 472 -34.31 -3.40 -1.72
C THR A 472 -33.05 -3.44 -0.84
N ALA A 473 -32.06 -4.25 -1.20
CA ALA A 473 -30.82 -4.36 -0.45
C ALA A 473 -30.01 -3.05 -0.44
N LEU A 474 -29.99 -2.30 -1.54
CA LEU A 474 -29.37 -0.99 -1.62
C LEU A 474 -30.11 0.07 -0.78
N ALA A 475 -31.43 0.00 -0.70
CA ALA A 475 -32.23 0.88 0.17
C ALA A 475 -31.94 0.61 1.66
N ASP A 476 -31.81 -0.66 2.05
CA ASP A 476 -31.41 -1.04 3.41
C ASP A 476 -29.99 -0.57 3.74
N LEU A 477 -29.07 -0.68 2.79
CA LEU A 477 -27.72 -0.13 2.90
C LEU A 477 -27.74 1.39 3.10
N ALA A 478 -28.53 2.13 2.32
CA ALA A 478 -28.66 3.58 2.46
C ALA A 478 -29.17 3.98 3.85
N LYS A 479 -30.15 3.25 4.38
CA LYS A 479 -30.69 3.46 5.72
C LYS A 479 -29.63 3.25 6.80
N ALA A 480 -28.86 2.15 6.73
CA ALA A 480 -27.77 1.87 7.68
C ALA A 480 -26.64 2.90 7.58
N ALA A 481 -26.32 3.35 6.37
CA ALA A 481 -25.31 4.40 6.14
C ALA A 481 -25.70 5.74 6.78
N GLY A 482 -26.99 6.06 6.83
CA GLY A 482 -27.54 7.22 7.55
C GLY A 482 -27.58 7.06 9.08
N GLY A 483 -27.48 5.83 9.58
CA GLY A 483 -27.46 5.49 11.02
C GLY A 483 -26.05 5.20 11.56
N ASN A 484 -25.99 4.37 12.60
CA ASN A 484 -24.73 3.98 13.27
C ASN A 484 -24.42 2.47 13.10
N GLU A 485 -25.22 1.75 12.33
CA GLU A 485 -25.01 0.33 12.09
C GLU A 485 -23.78 0.09 11.22
N ASN A 486 -23.10 -1.06 11.42
CA ASN A 486 -22.01 -1.48 10.53
C ASN A 486 -22.57 -1.77 9.14
N VAL A 487 -22.07 -1.07 8.13
CA VAL A 487 -22.61 -1.16 6.76
C VAL A 487 -22.13 -2.40 6.01
N LEU A 488 -21.07 -3.08 6.42
CA LEU A 488 -20.49 -4.21 5.68
C LEU A 488 -21.42 -5.40 5.50
N PRO A 489 -22.20 -5.86 6.51
CA PRO A 489 -23.13 -6.97 6.31
C PRO A 489 -24.17 -6.69 5.22
N LEU A 490 -24.67 -5.45 5.16
CA LEU A 490 -25.67 -5.03 4.15
C LEU A 490 -25.04 -4.84 2.76
N MET A 491 -23.82 -4.31 2.72
CA MET A 491 -23.04 -4.28 1.47
C MET A 491 -22.82 -5.69 0.92
N LYS A 492 -22.44 -6.65 1.78
CA LYS A 492 -22.26 -8.04 1.37
C LYS A 492 -23.51 -8.67 0.82
N GLU A 493 -24.67 -8.41 1.43
CA GLU A 493 -25.96 -8.91 0.94
C GLU A 493 -26.30 -8.33 -0.43
N ALA A 494 -26.15 -7.01 -0.63
CA ALA A 494 -26.36 -6.38 -1.92
C ALA A 494 -25.44 -6.99 -3.01
N LEU A 495 -24.16 -7.18 -2.70
CA LEU A 495 -23.19 -7.78 -3.62
C LEU A 495 -23.51 -9.26 -3.95
N ARG A 496 -24.04 -10.03 -2.97
CA ARG A 496 -24.49 -11.41 -3.18
C ARG A 496 -25.68 -11.47 -4.14
N LEU A 497 -26.56 -10.49 -4.06
CA LEU A 497 -27.70 -10.32 -4.98
C LEU A 497 -27.29 -9.74 -6.34
N ARG A 498 -25.99 -9.61 -6.59
CA ARG A 498 -25.38 -9.10 -7.83
C ARG A 498 -25.54 -7.60 -8.03
N ALA A 499 -25.61 -6.80 -6.95
CA ALA A 499 -25.34 -5.37 -7.03
C ALA A 499 -23.91 -5.15 -7.53
N THR A 500 -23.69 -4.09 -8.29
CA THR A 500 -22.37 -3.73 -8.82
C THR A 500 -21.56 -2.91 -7.80
N VAL A 501 -20.26 -2.80 -8.01
CA VAL A 501 -19.37 -1.92 -7.24
C VAL A 501 -19.86 -0.48 -7.32
N GLY A 502 -20.21 -0.01 -8.53
CA GLY A 502 -20.76 1.34 -8.75
C GLY A 502 -22.07 1.57 -8.00
N GLU A 503 -23.03 0.64 -8.07
CA GLU A 503 -24.31 0.77 -7.37
C GLU A 503 -24.16 0.87 -5.86
N VAL A 504 -23.29 0.07 -5.25
CA VAL A 504 -22.99 0.16 -3.81
C VAL A 504 -22.34 1.51 -3.48
N CYS A 505 -21.33 1.92 -4.25
CA CYS A 505 -20.64 3.20 -4.02
C CYS A 505 -21.57 4.40 -4.27
N HIS A 506 -22.45 4.37 -5.27
CA HIS A 506 -23.43 5.44 -5.52
C HIS A 506 -24.46 5.54 -4.40
N THR A 507 -24.88 4.41 -3.85
CA THR A 507 -25.77 4.40 -2.67
C THR A 507 -25.11 5.13 -1.48
N LEU A 508 -23.84 4.84 -1.23
CA LEU A 508 -23.08 5.52 -0.16
C LEU A 508 -22.80 6.99 -0.47
N ARG A 509 -22.52 7.35 -1.75
CA ARG A 509 -22.38 8.76 -2.19
C ARG A 509 -23.65 9.56 -1.93
N GLY A 510 -24.81 8.95 -2.14
CA GLY A 510 -26.10 9.59 -1.90
C GLY A 510 -26.33 9.95 -0.43
N VAL A 511 -25.74 9.20 0.50
CA VAL A 511 -25.88 9.43 1.95
C VAL A 511 -24.75 10.29 2.51
N TRP A 512 -23.50 10.00 2.10
CA TRP A 512 -22.28 10.59 2.70
C TRP A 512 -21.71 11.77 1.92
N GLY A 513 -22.16 11.98 0.69
CA GLY A 513 -21.58 12.96 -0.23
C GLY A 513 -20.26 12.51 -0.86
N VAL A 514 -19.68 13.43 -1.61
CA VAL A 514 -18.39 13.27 -2.29
C VAL A 514 -17.41 14.28 -1.73
N TYR A 515 -16.14 13.88 -1.57
CA TYR A 515 -15.09 14.79 -1.14
C TYR A 515 -14.69 15.75 -2.25
N HIS A 516 -14.65 17.03 -1.93
CA HIS A 516 -14.13 18.08 -2.79
C HIS A 516 -12.92 18.72 -2.09
N PRO A 517 -11.70 18.59 -2.66
CA PRO A 517 -10.53 19.22 -2.07
C PRO A 517 -10.68 20.74 -2.06
N VAL A 518 -10.25 21.37 -0.98
CA VAL A 518 -10.17 22.83 -0.93
C VAL A 518 -8.96 23.26 -1.74
N GLU A 519 -9.18 23.85 -2.91
CA GLU A 519 -8.12 24.50 -3.67
C GLU A 519 -7.67 25.75 -2.91
N ARG A 520 -6.47 25.73 -2.37
CA ARG A 520 -5.77 26.92 -1.88
C ARG A 520 -4.73 27.31 -2.92
N PHE A 521 -4.96 28.43 -3.57
CA PHE A 521 -3.99 29.08 -4.46
C PHE A 521 -2.92 29.80 -3.64
#